data_8722abb388a3e85a20f44b8961bfe06d
#
_entry.id   8722abb388a3e85a20f44b8961bfe06d
#
_cell.length_a   1.000
_cell.length_b   1.000
_cell.length_c   1.000
_cell.angle_alpha   90.00
_cell.angle_beta   90.00
_cell.angle_gamma   90.00
#
_symmetry.space_group_name_H-M   'P 1'
#
loop_
_entity.id
_entity.type
_entity.pdbx_description
1 polymer ?
#
loop_
_entity_poly.entity_id
_entity_poly.type
_entity_poly.pdbx_seq_one_letter_code
_entity_poly.pdbx_strand_id
1 'polypeptide(L)'
;MLFALVLLPIFGAISDKVNSRFGRRTPFIVIGTVCAAILLVSLSVADSAQLKKIEAVSGTEGEAYTASLEVLWEANPSVADFTADTIVQEKRPLQELISRADFVDIPMTVLDEKGESVTNPDYSNIVVPARQAYAAAVTARDNSSLIVFMILLFFALIAMGTFRSPAVALMPDVTVKPLRSKANAVINLMGTAGGILVLLLGIVFGTGKAKNALMNYTVFFSVVAGIMLVGLAVFLFKVREVRWAADMEAESARLGLDREEGDKPAAPVRALTRGEKLSLLLILASVVFWFMGYNAVTSKYSVYASTVLNVDYNTTLLIAQGAAIAAYLPVGLLSAKLGRKKMILGGVVILGASFFFASFLSADSPETVKQILMPLLFATAGIGWATINVNSYPMVVELSRGGNVGKYTGFYYTASMAAQVVTPILSGLFLDYVSWRTLFPYAAIFVALAFLTMFFVRHGDAKPEAMATVLEGVGGAE
;
A
#
# COMPACT_ATOMS: atom_id res chain seq x y z
N MET A 1 -9.65 2.02 4.88
CA MET A 1 -9.70 0.77 4.10
C MET A 1 -11.10 0.18 3.96
N LEU A 2 -11.94 0.11 5.00
CA LEU A 2 -13.33 -0.37 4.90
C LEU A 2 -14.15 0.31 3.79
N PHE A 3 -14.06 1.65 3.67
CA PHE A 3 -14.75 2.39 2.59
C PHE A 3 -14.26 2.01 1.19
N ALA A 4 -12.95 1.76 1.02
CA ALA A 4 -12.40 1.34 -0.27
C ALA A 4 -12.96 -0.02 -0.72
N LEU A 5 -13.21 -0.92 0.22
CA LEU A 5 -13.81 -2.24 0.01
C LEU A 5 -15.15 -2.16 -0.73
N VAL A 6 -15.96 -1.14 -0.41
CA VAL A 6 -17.30 -0.92 -0.98
C VAL A 6 -17.22 0.01 -2.19
N LEU A 7 -16.48 1.11 -2.10
CA LEU A 7 -16.47 2.15 -3.13
C LEU A 7 -15.77 1.73 -4.42
N LEU A 8 -14.67 0.94 -4.33
CA LEU A 8 -13.92 0.56 -5.54
C LEU A 8 -14.73 -0.29 -6.54
N PRO A 9 -15.45 -1.35 -6.13
CA PRO A 9 -16.31 -2.09 -7.06
C PRO A 9 -17.49 -1.25 -7.55
N ILE A 10 -18.06 -0.37 -6.71
CA ILE A 10 -19.16 0.51 -7.11
C ILE A 10 -18.72 1.47 -8.21
N PHE A 11 -17.64 2.24 -7.99
CA PHE A 11 -17.14 3.19 -8.99
C PHE A 11 -16.58 2.50 -10.24
N GLY A 12 -15.99 1.31 -10.08
CA GLY A 12 -15.63 0.47 -11.20
C GLY A 12 -16.83 0.13 -12.08
N ALA A 13 -17.90 -0.40 -11.48
CA ALA A 13 -19.13 -0.78 -12.19
C ALA A 13 -19.90 0.42 -12.76
N ILE A 14 -19.93 1.57 -12.06
CA ILE A 14 -20.56 2.79 -12.57
C ILE A 14 -19.78 3.29 -13.80
N SER A 15 -18.45 3.32 -13.74
CA SER A 15 -17.62 3.79 -14.85
C SER A 15 -17.74 2.91 -16.11
N ASP A 16 -18.08 1.62 -15.97
CA ASP A 16 -18.35 0.73 -17.10
C ASP A 16 -19.59 1.16 -17.91
N LYS A 17 -20.56 1.81 -17.27
CA LYS A 17 -21.85 2.20 -17.86
C LYS A 17 -21.85 3.63 -18.43
N VAL A 18 -20.85 4.43 -18.11
CA VAL A 18 -20.79 5.81 -18.58
C VAL A 18 -20.28 5.84 -20.02
N ASN A 19 -20.96 6.60 -20.85
CA ASN A 19 -20.52 6.92 -22.21
C ASN A 19 -20.40 8.44 -22.34
N SER A 20 -19.16 8.93 -22.44
CA SER A 20 -18.88 10.34 -22.60
C SER A 20 -17.95 10.62 -23.78
N ARG A 21 -17.95 11.87 -24.27
CA ARG A 21 -17.02 12.31 -25.32
C ARG A 21 -15.53 12.19 -24.97
N PHE A 22 -15.22 12.08 -23.68
CA PHE A 22 -13.85 11.94 -23.17
C PHE A 22 -13.47 10.48 -22.87
N GLY A 23 -14.40 9.56 -23.05
CA GLY A 23 -14.31 8.16 -22.66
C GLY A 23 -15.12 7.84 -21.40
N ARG A 24 -15.09 6.60 -20.97
CA ARG A 24 -15.84 6.12 -19.80
C ARG A 24 -15.07 6.27 -18.49
N ARG A 25 -13.74 6.30 -18.52
CA ARG A 25 -12.87 6.37 -17.32
C ARG A 25 -12.43 7.80 -17.02
N THR A 26 -12.07 8.57 -18.04
CA THR A 26 -11.52 9.91 -17.91
C THR A 26 -12.33 10.85 -17.00
N PRO A 27 -13.68 10.92 -17.07
CA PRO A 27 -14.44 11.82 -16.18
C PRO A 27 -14.23 11.50 -14.69
N PHE A 28 -14.20 10.20 -14.32
CA PHE A 28 -13.97 9.76 -12.94
C PHE A 28 -12.54 10.08 -12.46
N ILE A 29 -11.56 9.90 -13.36
CA ILE A 29 -10.16 10.22 -13.07
C ILE A 29 -10.02 11.72 -12.79
N VAL A 30 -10.61 12.58 -13.63
CA VAL A 30 -10.53 14.03 -13.46
C VAL A 30 -11.21 14.49 -12.18
N ILE A 31 -12.48 14.17 -12.00
CA ILE A 31 -13.26 14.60 -10.85
C ILE A 31 -12.64 14.08 -9.56
N GLY A 32 -12.33 12.77 -9.51
CA GLY A 32 -11.76 12.15 -8.32
C GLY A 32 -10.39 12.73 -7.95
N THR A 33 -9.50 12.96 -8.92
CA THR A 33 -8.16 13.50 -8.65
C THR A 33 -8.23 14.96 -8.19
N VAL A 34 -9.05 15.81 -8.84
CA VAL A 34 -9.22 17.22 -8.43
C VAL A 34 -9.81 17.31 -7.02
N CYS A 35 -10.89 16.57 -6.76
CA CYS A 35 -11.49 16.53 -5.42
C CYS A 35 -10.49 16.01 -4.37
N ALA A 36 -9.75 14.95 -4.67
CA ALA A 36 -8.75 14.41 -3.75
C ALA A 36 -7.62 15.42 -3.46
N ALA A 37 -7.13 16.15 -4.47
CA ALA A 37 -6.11 17.17 -4.29
C ALA A 37 -6.59 18.32 -3.39
N ILE A 38 -7.81 18.83 -3.61
CA ILE A 38 -8.41 19.87 -2.78
C ILE A 38 -8.59 19.39 -1.34
N LEU A 39 -9.15 18.19 -1.16
CA LEU A 39 -9.41 17.63 0.16
C LEU A 39 -8.11 17.31 0.93
N LEU A 40 -7.05 16.88 0.23
CA LEU A 40 -5.74 16.66 0.84
C LEU A 40 -5.17 17.96 1.46
N VAL A 41 -5.26 19.08 0.75
CA VAL A 41 -4.85 20.39 1.30
C VAL A 41 -5.78 20.83 2.43
N SER A 42 -7.10 20.61 2.29
CA SER A 42 -8.08 20.95 3.34
C SER A 42 -7.85 20.15 4.64
N LEU A 43 -7.42 18.87 4.53
CA LEU A 43 -7.03 18.06 5.70
C LEU A 43 -5.87 18.69 6.47
N SER A 44 -4.85 19.20 5.77
CA SER A 44 -3.70 19.83 6.42
C SER A 44 -4.07 21.16 7.11
N VAL A 45 -5.05 21.89 6.56
CA VAL A 45 -5.59 23.10 7.22
C VAL A 45 -6.34 22.74 8.51
N ALA A 46 -7.14 21.65 8.50
CA ALA A 46 -7.82 21.17 9.70
C ALA A 46 -6.82 20.66 10.74
N ASP A 47 -5.75 19.99 10.35
CA ASP A 47 -4.65 19.58 11.20
C ASP A 47 -3.95 20.79 11.85
N SER A 48 -3.66 21.84 11.07
CA SER A 48 -3.08 23.09 11.57
C SER A 48 -3.98 23.79 12.61
N ALA A 49 -5.30 23.66 12.47
CA ALA A 49 -6.23 24.18 13.48
C ALA A 49 -6.14 23.41 14.80
N GLN A 50 -5.89 22.10 14.75
CA GLN A 50 -5.64 21.29 15.94
C GLN A 50 -4.28 21.61 16.57
N LEU A 51 -3.23 21.79 15.77
CA LEU A 51 -1.90 22.18 16.25
C LEU A 51 -1.94 23.49 17.06
N LYS A 52 -2.72 24.48 16.62
CA LYS A 52 -2.91 25.74 17.37
C LYS A 52 -3.49 25.53 18.75
N LYS A 53 -4.34 24.51 18.96
CA LYS A 53 -4.93 24.21 20.29
C LYS A 53 -3.91 23.64 21.26
N ILE A 54 -2.84 23.03 20.77
CA ILE A 54 -1.75 22.44 21.55
C ILE A 54 -0.43 23.22 21.40
N GLU A 55 -0.50 24.47 20.94
CA GLU A 55 0.68 25.31 20.68
C GLU A 55 1.59 25.43 21.90
N ALA A 56 1.02 25.52 23.11
CA ALA A 56 1.76 25.61 24.36
C ALA A 56 2.72 24.42 24.62
N VAL A 57 2.45 23.25 24.02
CA VAL A 57 3.28 22.04 24.15
C VAL A 57 3.95 21.62 22.85
N SER A 58 3.91 22.47 21.80
CA SER A 58 4.40 22.16 20.48
C SER A 58 5.86 22.60 20.24
N GLY A 59 6.47 23.30 21.18
CA GLY A 59 7.88 23.74 21.09
C GLY A 59 8.83 22.58 20.84
N THR A 60 9.75 22.77 19.88
CA THR A 60 10.69 21.72 19.45
C THR A 60 12.15 22.15 19.48
N GLU A 61 12.46 23.43 19.73
CA GLU A 61 13.83 23.95 19.77
C GLU A 61 14.01 25.03 20.85
N GLY A 62 15.17 25.06 21.47
CA GLY A 62 15.59 26.11 22.41
C GLY A 62 14.62 26.36 23.56
N GLU A 63 14.43 27.63 23.91
CA GLU A 63 13.56 28.04 25.01
C GLU A 63 12.10 27.61 24.81
N ALA A 64 11.61 27.55 23.57
CA ALA A 64 10.25 27.07 23.28
C ALA A 64 10.07 25.60 23.62
N TYR A 65 11.12 24.78 23.44
CA TYR A 65 11.10 23.38 23.84
C TYR A 65 11.03 23.23 25.36
N THR A 66 11.92 23.92 26.09
CA THR A 66 11.93 23.90 27.56
C THR A 66 10.58 24.42 28.13
N ALA A 67 10.05 25.51 27.59
CA ALA A 67 8.74 26.02 27.99
C ALA A 67 7.62 24.99 27.73
N SER A 68 7.69 24.24 26.64
CA SER A 68 6.71 23.19 26.35
C SER A 68 6.79 22.01 27.33
N LEU A 69 7.98 21.66 27.82
CA LEU A 69 8.16 20.63 28.85
C LEU A 69 7.62 21.10 30.21
N GLU A 70 7.84 22.36 30.57
CA GLU A 70 7.25 22.94 31.78
C GLU A 70 5.72 22.89 31.78
N VAL A 71 5.09 23.29 30.67
CA VAL A 71 3.62 23.20 30.53
C VAL A 71 3.15 21.75 30.65
N LEU A 72 3.87 20.80 30.05
CA LEU A 72 3.54 19.37 30.18
C LEU A 72 3.68 18.88 31.62
N TRP A 73 4.74 19.30 32.30
CA TRP A 73 4.97 18.97 33.71
C TRP A 73 3.82 19.49 34.62
N GLU A 74 3.46 20.76 34.45
CA GLU A 74 2.36 21.38 35.22
C GLU A 74 0.99 20.73 34.92
N ALA A 75 0.76 20.37 33.65
CA ALA A 75 -0.48 19.69 33.26
C ALA A 75 -0.58 18.27 33.80
N ASN A 76 0.53 17.65 34.19
CA ASN A 76 0.62 16.34 34.83
C ASN A 76 -0.22 15.25 34.09
N PRO A 77 -0.04 15.03 32.78
CA PRO A 77 -0.82 14.07 32.04
C PRO A 77 -0.57 12.63 32.52
N SER A 78 -1.60 11.77 32.44
CA SER A 78 -1.43 10.36 32.75
C SER A 78 -0.79 9.63 31.55
N VAL A 79 0.39 9.07 31.76
CA VAL A 79 1.18 8.31 30.78
C VAL A 79 1.32 6.85 31.20
N ALA A 80 1.66 5.98 30.25
CA ALA A 80 2.00 4.61 30.57
C ALA A 80 3.22 4.58 31.53
N ASP A 81 3.19 3.72 32.54
CA ASP A 81 4.28 3.57 33.48
C ASP A 81 5.51 2.97 32.79
N PHE A 82 6.46 3.82 32.40
CA PHE A 82 7.69 3.43 31.73
C PHE A 82 8.75 2.87 32.69
N THR A 83 8.46 2.87 34.01
CA THR A 83 9.35 2.29 35.04
C THR A 83 9.02 0.83 35.33
N ALA A 84 7.87 0.33 34.85
CA ALA A 84 7.41 -1.02 35.10
C ALA A 84 7.81 -1.98 33.97
N ASP A 85 8.42 -3.10 34.31
CA ASP A 85 8.83 -4.19 33.40
C ASP A 85 7.63 -5.07 32.92
N THR A 86 6.41 -4.55 32.99
CA THR A 86 5.19 -5.31 32.66
C THR A 86 4.67 -4.98 31.26
N ILE A 87 4.15 -6.00 30.57
CA ILE A 87 3.56 -5.87 29.22
C ILE A 87 2.31 -4.98 29.21
N VAL A 88 1.57 -4.95 30.31
CA VAL A 88 0.40 -4.07 30.53
C VAL A 88 0.83 -2.95 31.46
N GLN A 89 1.15 -1.81 30.88
CA GLN A 89 1.53 -0.61 31.64
C GLN A 89 0.28 0.14 32.11
N GLU A 90 0.09 0.22 33.43
CA GLU A 90 -0.93 1.09 34.01
C GLU A 90 -0.58 2.55 33.70
N LYS A 91 -1.61 3.38 33.49
CA LYS A 91 -1.41 4.82 33.31
C LYS A 91 -1.30 5.50 34.68
N ARG A 92 -0.20 6.22 34.87
CA ARG A 92 0.06 6.98 36.10
C ARG A 92 0.35 8.45 35.76
N PRO A 93 0.07 9.38 36.69
CA PRO A 93 0.45 10.79 36.55
C PRO A 93 1.95 10.93 36.28
N LEU A 94 2.35 11.81 35.36
CA LEU A 94 3.74 12.02 34.96
C LEU A 94 4.64 12.35 36.16
N GLN A 95 4.16 13.18 37.11
CA GLN A 95 4.88 13.62 38.31
C GLN A 95 5.18 12.50 39.30
N GLU A 96 4.48 11.35 39.21
CA GLU A 96 4.78 10.16 40.01
C GLU A 96 5.91 9.31 39.44
N LEU A 97 6.18 9.45 38.16
CA LEU A 97 7.10 8.58 37.41
C LEU A 97 8.51 9.18 37.24
N ILE A 98 8.63 10.52 37.22
CA ILE A 98 9.89 11.22 36.99
C ILE A 98 9.92 12.52 37.79
N SER A 99 11.10 13.02 38.15
CA SER A 99 11.21 14.34 38.78
C SER A 99 11.11 15.48 37.75
N ARG A 100 10.77 16.71 38.21
CA ARG A 100 10.70 17.87 37.31
C ARG A 100 12.04 18.15 36.65
N ALA A 101 13.13 18.09 37.40
CA ALA A 101 14.46 18.39 36.90
C ALA A 101 14.84 17.40 35.78
N ASP A 102 14.65 16.11 36.03
CA ASP A 102 14.99 15.07 35.04
C ASP A 102 14.11 15.16 33.80
N PHE A 103 12.81 15.52 33.93
CA PHE A 103 11.88 15.63 32.81
C PHE A 103 12.20 16.83 31.91
N VAL A 104 12.47 17.99 32.49
CA VAL A 104 12.72 19.25 31.75
C VAL A 104 14.08 19.21 31.05
N ASP A 105 15.01 18.41 31.56
CA ASP A 105 16.36 18.24 30.98
C ASP A 105 16.42 17.18 29.86
N ILE A 106 15.32 16.48 29.53
CA ILE A 106 15.33 15.48 28.46
C ILE A 106 15.54 16.16 27.10
N PRO A 107 16.67 15.93 26.39
CA PRO A 107 16.89 16.49 25.06
C PRO A 107 16.12 15.68 24.01
N MET A 108 15.66 16.32 22.92
CA MET A 108 15.01 15.61 21.81
C MET A 108 15.92 14.64 21.10
N THR A 109 17.20 14.99 20.96
CA THR A 109 18.18 14.21 20.22
C THR A 109 19.45 14.06 21.04
N VAL A 110 20.11 12.94 20.86
CA VAL A 110 21.43 12.62 21.44
C VAL A 110 22.38 12.22 20.31
N LEU A 111 23.68 12.27 20.59
CA LEU A 111 24.67 11.74 19.65
C LEU A 111 24.82 10.23 19.90
N ASP A 112 24.82 9.45 18.84
CA ASP A 112 25.09 8.01 18.89
C ASP A 112 26.61 7.74 18.99
N GLU A 113 27.01 6.47 19.06
CA GLU A 113 28.41 6.03 19.11
C GLU A 113 29.24 6.48 17.90
N LYS A 114 28.58 6.83 16.79
CA LYS A 114 29.21 7.32 15.55
C LYS A 114 29.26 8.85 15.48
N GLY A 115 28.69 9.54 16.47
CA GLY A 115 28.57 10.99 16.49
C GLY A 115 27.43 11.53 15.62
N GLU A 116 26.48 10.67 15.21
CA GLU A 116 25.29 11.09 14.47
C GLU A 116 24.18 11.48 15.44
N SER A 117 23.44 12.55 15.10
CA SER A 117 22.29 13.00 15.90
C SER A 117 21.10 12.08 15.68
N VAL A 118 20.74 11.31 16.71
CA VAL A 118 19.60 10.39 16.72
C VAL A 118 18.54 10.86 17.70
N THR A 119 17.30 10.41 17.52
CA THR A 119 16.22 10.71 18.47
C THR A 119 16.53 10.08 19.82
N ASN A 120 16.43 10.87 20.90
CA ASN A 120 16.61 10.38 22.25
C ASN A 120 15.54 9.34 22.61
N PRO A 121 15.91 8.15 23.11
CA PRO A 121 14.93 7.17 23.59
C PRO A 121 14.03 7.71 24.68
N ASP A 122 14.54 8.50 25.64
CA ASP A 122 13.74 9.09 26.72
C ASP A 122 12.72 10.10 26.18
N TYR A 123 13.11 10.90 25.18
CA TYR A 123 12.15 11.76 24.49
C TYR A 123 11.00 10.94 23.86
N SER A 124 11.31 9.84 23.19
CA SER A 124 10.32 8.98 22.54
C SER A 124 9.42 8.26 23.54
N ASN A 125 9.97 7.82 24.67
CA ASN A 125 9.27 6.99 25.65
C ASN A 125 8.55 7.78 26.73
N ILE A 126 8.95 9.03 26.98
CA ILE A 126 8.42 9.85 28.09
C ILE A 126 7.73 11.11 27.55
N VAL A 127 8.46 11.95 26.80
CA VAL A 127 7.93 13.25 26.34
C VAL A 127 6.84 13.09 25.27
N VAL A 128 7.03 12.20 24.31
CA VAL A 128 6.02 11.96 23.26
C VAL A 128 4.69 11.45 23.84
N PRO A 129 4.66 10.42 24.70
CA PRO A 129 3.43 10.00 25.38
C PRO A 129 2.78 11.10 26.24
N ALA A 130 3.56 11.93 26.94
CA ALA A 130 3.05 13.04 27.70
C ALA A 130 2.36 14.09 26.81
N ARG A 131 2.97 14.45 25.66
CA ARG A 131 2.32 15.30 24.67
C ARG A 131 1.05 14.69 24.09
N GLN A 132 1.06 13.40 23.79
CA GLN A 132 -0.12 12.68 23.28
C GLN A 132 -1.27 12.70 24.29
N ALA A 133 -0.97 12.46 25.57
CA ALA A 133 -1.97 12.50 26.63
C ALA A 133 -2.54 13.92 26.84
N TYR A 134 -1.69 14.95 26.79
CA TYR A 134 -2.12 16.34 26.83
C TYR A 134 -3.02 16.68 25.62
N ALA A 135 -2.59 16.35 24.41
CA ALA A 135 -3.37 16.57 23.20
C ALA A 135 -4.72 15.84 23.23
N ALA A 136 -4.76 14.62 23.76
CA ALA A 136 -6.00 13.87 23.96
C ALA A 136 -6.94 14.57 24.93
N ALA A 137 -6.44 15.12 26.04
CA ALA A 137 -7.23 15.86 27.01
C ALA A 137 -7.79 17.18 26.44
N VAL A 138 -6.99 17.91 25.64
CA VAL A 138 -7.44 19.12 24.93
C VAL A 138 -8.52 18.76 23.89
N THR A 139 -8.32 17.70 23.13
CA THR A 139 -9.27 17.21 22.13
C THR A 139 -10.59 16.73 22.77
N ALA A 140 -10.53 16.12 23.95
CA ALA A 140 -11.72 15.71 24.70
C ALA A 140 -12.57 16.90 25.16
N ARG A 141 -11.94 18.06 25.43
CA ARG A 141 -12.66 19.31 25.82
C ARG A 141 -13.27 20.03 24.60
N ASP A 142 -12.54 20.02 23.47
CA ASP A 142 -12.98 20.63 22.21
C ASP A 142 -12.57 19.74 21.02
N ASN A 143 -13.51 18.92 20.57
CA ASN A 143 -13.32 17.97 19.48
C ASN A 143 -13.70 18.54 18.09
N SER A 144 -13.97 19.84 17.96
CA SER A 144 -14.44 20.47 16.72
C SER A 144 -13.48 20.23 15.53
N SER A 145 -12.18 20.46 15.73
CA SER A 145 -11.15 20.23 14.69
C SER A 145 -11.00 18.75 14.32
N LEU A 146 -11.13 17.83 15.28
CA LEU A 146 -11.12 16.40 15.02
C LEU A 146 -12.34 15.98 14.17
N ILE A 147 -13.53 16.49 14.49
CA ILE A 147 -14.75 16.20 13.72
C ILE A 147 -14.60 16.72 12.28
N VAL A 148 -14.13 17.95 12.09
CA VAL A 148 -13.89 18.51 10.75
C VAL A 148 -12.85 17.67 9.99
N PHE A 149 -11.74 17.27 10.63
CA PHE A 149 -10.74 16.42 10.05
C PHE A 149 -11.32 15.07 9.61
N MET A 150 -12.14 14.42 10.46
CA MET A 150 -12.80 13.14 10.14
C MET A 150 -13.76 13.25 8.95
N ILE A 151 -14.53 14.35 8.87
CA ILE A 151 -15.42 14.61 7.74
C ILE A 151 -14.63 14.82 6.45
N LEU A 152 -13.58 15.64 6.49
CA LEU A 152 -12.72 15.87 5.33
C LEU A 152 -12.02 14.57 4.88
N LEU A 153 -11.53 13.79 5.83
CA LEU A 153 -10.92 12.47 5.56
C LEU A 153 -11.91 11.52 4.90
N PHE A 154 -13.16 11.48 5.38
CA PHE A 154 -14.21 10.67 4.78
C PHE A 154 -14.44 11.03 3.32
N PHE A 155 -14.58 12.32 2.99
CA PHE A 155 -14.75 12.78 1.61
C PHE A 155 -13.48 12.57 0.77
N ALA A 156 -12.27 12.71 1.33
CA ALA A 156 -11.02 12.41 0.66
C ALA A 156 -10.95 10.92 0.25
N LEU A 157 -11.36 10.01 1.13
CA LEU A 157 -11.43 8.58 0.82
C LEU A 157 -12.44 8.26 -0.28
N ILE A 158 -13.60 8.94 -0.31
CA ILE A 158 -14.57 8.82 -1.40
C ILE A 158 -13.97 9.32 -2.72
N ALA A 159 -13.33 10.49 -2.72
CA ALA A 159 -12.69 11.05 -3.91
C ALA A 159 -11.61 10.11 -4.45
N MET A 160 -10.76 9.55 -3.57
CA MET A 160 -9.76 8.56 -3.96
C MET A 160 -10.38 7.27 -4.52
N GLY A 161 -11.47 6.79 -3.93
CA GLY A 161 -12.22 5.64 -4.43
C GLY A 161 -12.81 5.89 -5.82
N THR A 162 -13.26 7.12 -6.07
CA THR A 162 -13.89 7.52 -7.34
C THR A 162 -12.93 7.38 -8.54
N PHE A 163 -11.65 7.76 -8.40
CA PHE A 163 -10.72 7.69 -9.53
C PHE A 163 -9.88 6.42 -9.58
N ARG A 164 -9.57 5.79 -8.44
CA ARG A 164 -8.60 4.68 -8.37
C ARG A 164 -9.01 3.47 -9.23
N SER A 165 -10.24 3.00 -9.08
CA SER A 165 -10.71 1.84 -9.85
C SER A 165 -10.83 2.15 -11.35
N PRO A 166 -11.45 3.27 -11.81
CA PRO A 166 -11.44 3.65 -13.21
C PRO A 166 -10.05 3.89 -13.80
N ALA A 167 -9.11 4.50 -13.05
CA ALA A 167 -7.75 4.74 -13.52
C ALA A 167 -7.00 3.44 -13.82
N VAL A 168 -7.13 2.44 -12.96
CA VAL A 168 -6.49 1.13 -13.20
C VAL A 168 -7.23 0.35 -14.30
N ALA A 169 -8.57 0.45 -14.36
CA ALA A 169 -9.37 -0.19 -15.40
C ALA A 169 -9.10 0.37 -16.82
N LEU A 170 -8.58 1.59 -16.92
CA LEU A 170 -8.19 2.18 -18.21
C LEU A 170 -7.14 1.33 -18.94
N MET A 171 -6.17 0.77 -18.21
CA MET A 171 -5.10 -0.04 -18.84
C MET A 171 -5.64 -1.22 -19.67
N PRO A 172 -6.45 -2.13 -19.13
CA PRO A 172 -7.00 -3.22 -19.94
C PRO A 172 -8.01 -2.76 -21.00
N ASP A 173 -8.60 -1.56 -20.86
CA ASP A 173 -9.48 -0.98 -21.87
C ASP A 173 -8.75 -0.49 -23.13
N VAL A 174 -7.43 -0.17 -23.00
CA VAL A 174 -6.60 0.34 -24.10
C VAL A 174 -5.45 -0.59 -24.45
N THR A 175 -5.41 -1.81 -23.92
CA THR A 175 -4.32 -2.75 -24.12
C THR A 175 -4.84 -4.12 -24.53
N VAL A 176 -4.35 -4.66 -25.66
CA VAL A 176 -4.66 -6.00 -26.12
C VAL A 176 -4.33 -7.06 -25.08
N LYS A 177 -5.16 -8.11 -24.97
CA LYS A 177 -5.08 -9.13 -23.91
C LYS A 177 -3.67 -9.68 -23.64
N PRO A 178 -2.87 -10.10 -24.66
CA PRO A 178 -1.55 -10.65 -24.41
C PRO A 178 -0.54 -9.67 -23.79
N LEU A 179 -0.70 -8.37 -24.01
CA LEU A 179 0.23 -7.34 -23.52
C LEU A 179 -0.14 -6.79 -22.14
N ARG A 180 -1.28 -7.17 -21.57
CA ARG A 180 -1.77 -6.63 -20.29
C ARG A 180 -0.82 -6.84 -19.11
N SER A 181 -0.06 -7.97 -19.07
CA SER A 181 0.94 -8.18 -18.02
C SER A 181 2.13 -7.22 -18.15
N LYS A 182 2.58 -6.91 -19.37
CA LYS A 182 3.62 -5.90 -19.60
C LYS A 182 3.13 -4.51 -19.18
N ALA A 183 1.93 -4.13 -19.60
CA ALA A 183 1.32 -2.85 -19.20
C ALA A 183 1.15 -2.74 -17.68
N ASN A 184 0.70 -3.81 -17.02
CA ASN A 184 0.57 -3.85 -15.57
C ASN A 184 1.93 -3.77 -14.86
N ALA A 185 2.99 -4.34 -15.40
CA ALA A 185 4.35 -4.19 -14.89
C ALA A 185 4.79 -2.71 -14.88
N VAL A 186 4.50 -1.97 -15.96
CA VAL A 186 4.78 -0.52 -16.04
C VAL A 186 3.95 0.25 -15.02
N ILE A 187 2.66 -0.07 -14.84
CA ILE A 187 1.80 0.58 -13.85
C ILE A 187 2.33 0.36 -12.43
N ASN A 188 2.72 -0.87 -12.08
CA ASN A 188 3.30 -1.17 -10.77
C ASN A 188 4.62 -0.43 -10.54
N LEU A 189 5.49 -0.39 -11.56
CA LEU A 189 6.73 0.37 -11.52
C LEU A 189 6.47 1.86 -11.27
N MET A 190 5.54 2.48 -12.00
CA MET A 190 5.18 3.89 -11.83
C MET A 190 4.51 4.16 -10.48
N GLY A 191 3.69 3.22 -9.98
CA GLY A 191 3.12 3.30 -8.63
C GLY A 191 4.20 3.31 -7.55
N THR A 192 5.21 2.46 -7.67
CA THR A 192 6.36 2.42 -6.75
C THR A 192 7.21 3.70 -6.87
N ALA A 193 7.44 4.20 -8.09
CA ALA A 193 8.14 5.46 -8.32
C ALA A 193 7.42 6.65 -7.65
N GLY A 194 6.07 6.67 -7.69
CA GLY A 194 5.27 7.65 -6.95
C GLY A 194 5.46 7.57 -5.44
N GLY A 195 5.51 6.35 -4.89
CA GLY A 195 5.83 6.13 -3.47
C GLY A 195 7.21 6.66 -3.08
N ILE A 196 8.24 6.36 -3.89
CA ILE A 196 9.60 6.88 -3.70
C ILE A 196 9.62 8.41 -3.75
N LEU A 197 8.90 9.02 -4.69
CA LEU A 197 8.81 10.48 -4.79
C LEU A 197 8.28 11.10 -3.50
N VAL A 198 7.23 10.54 -2.91
CA VAL A 198 6.68 11.02 -1.61
C VAL A 198 7.69 10.84 -0.47
N LEU A 199 8.44 9.73 -0.44
CA LEU A 199 9.49 9.52 0.56
C LEU A 199 10.63 10.54 0.41
N LEU A 200 11.06 10.84 -0.82
CA LEU A 200 12.06 11.87 -1.09
C LEU A 200 11.57 13.26 -0.65
N LEU A 201 10.31 13.59 -0.92
CA LEU A 201 9.70 14.82 -0.38
C LEU A 201 9.71 14.79 1.15
N GLY A 202 9.41 13.67 1.78
CA GLY A 202 9.50 13.50 3.23
C GLY A 202 10.91 13.79 3.77
N ILE A 203 11.96 13.36 3.08
CA ILE A 203 13.36 13.66 3.44
C ILE A 203 13.63 15.16 3.31
N VAL A 204 13.22 15.79 2.19
CA VAL A 204 13.43 17.23 1.94
C VAL A 204 12.72 18.07 3.01
N PHE A 205 11.49 17.74 3.37
CA PHE A 205 10.73 18.43 4.41
C PHE A 205 11.11 18.00 5.82
N GLY A 206 11.91 16.94 5.96
CA GLY A 206 12.35 16.41 7.26
C GLY A 206 11.22 15.84 8.10
N THR A 207 10.18 15.24 7.48
CA THR A 207 8.99 14.72 8.18
C THR A 207 9.30 13.63 9.20
N GLY A 208 10.43 12.91 9.06
CA GLY A 208 10.89 11.89 10.01
C GLY A 208 11.77 12.42 11.15
N LYS A 209 12.09 13.71 11.19
CA LYS A 209 12.92 14.29 12.25
C LYS A 209 12.09 14.62 13.49
N ALA A 210 12.59 14.29 14.68
CA ALA A 210 11.91 14.54 15.95
C ALA A 210 11.47 16.01 16.12
N LYS A 211 12.31 16.96 15.70
CA LYS A 211 12.01 18.40 15.74
C LYS A 211 10.83 18.82 14.85
N ASN A 212 10.51 18.03 13.83
CA ASN A 212 9.41 18.27 12.90
C ASN A 212 8.18 17.41 13.20
N ALA A 213 8.15 16.71 14.35
CA ALA A 213 7.04 15.82 14.72
C ALA A 213 5.67 16.54 14.76
N LEU A 214 5.67 17.85 15.06
CA LEU A 214 4.47 18.71 15.12
C LEU A 214 4.51 19.81 14.03
N MET A 215 5.19 19.57 12.90
CA MET A 215 5.27 20.54 11.81
C MET A 215 3.90 20.78 11.15
N ASN A 216 3.73 21.96 10.58
CA ASN A 216 2.58 22.26 9.73
C ASN A 216 2.73 21.58 8.37
N TYR A 217 1.88 20.60 8.08
CA TYR A 217 1.92 19.82 6.84
C TYR A 217 1.31 20.52 5.62
N THR A 218 0.81 21.77 5.73
CA THR A 218 0.08 22.45 4.64
C THR A 218 0.94 22.60 3.39
N VAL A 219 2.21 23.01 3.53
CA VAL A 219 3.12 23.16 2.38
C VAL A 219 3.43 21.80 1.77
N PHE A 220 3.72 20.77 2.59
CA PHE A 220 3.99 19.41 2.13
C PHE A 220 2.82 18.84 1.31
N PHE A 221 1.60 18.88 1.86
CA PHE A 221 0.42 18.39 1.14
C PHE A 221 0.06 19.24 -0.08
N SER A 222 0.33 20.55 -0.06
CA SER A 222 0.15 21.41 -1.24
C SER A 222 1.10 21.02 -2.38
N VAL A 223 2.34 20.69 -2.09
CA VAL A 223 3.30 20.18 -3.08
C VAL A 223 2.84 18.84 -3.65
N VAL A 224 2.40 17.92 -2.80
CA VAL A 224 1.87 16.61 -3.24
C VAL A 224 0.62 16.80 -4.13
N ALA A 225 -0.32 17.66 -3.72
CA ALA A 225 -1.51 17.99 -4.49
C ALA A 225 -1.14 18.65 -5.84
N GLY A 226 -0.15 19.54 -5.86
CA GLY A 226 0.39 20.13 -7.08
C GLY A 226 0.93 19.09 -8.04
N ILE A 227 1.72 18.12 -7.57
CA ILE A 227 2.23 17.00 -8.37
C ILE A 227 1.07 16.15 -8.92
N MET A 228 0.04 15.87 -8.13
CA MET A 228 -1.16 15.15 -8.59
C MET A 228 -1.86 15.90 -9.72
N LEU A 229 -2.03 17.22 -9.61
CA LEU A 229 -2.67 18.06 -10.64
C LEU A 229 -1.81 18.16 -11.90
N VAL A 230 -0.49 18.27 -11.77
CA VAL A 230 0.44 18.23 -12.93
C VAL A 230 0.35 16.87 -13.62
N GLY A 231 0.36 15.77 -12.88
CA GLY A 231 0.16 14.44 -13.44
C GLY A 231 -1.18 14.31 -14.18
N LEU A 232 -2.27 14.85 -13.60
CA LEU A 232 -3.57 14.91 -14.26
C LEU A 232 -3.54 15.74 -15.55
N ALA A 233 -2.88 16.89 -15.55
CA ALA A 233 -2.73 17.72 -16.74
C ALA A 233 -1.98 16.95 -17.85
N VAL A 234 -0.84 16.31 -17.53
CA VAL A 234 -0.09 15.45 -18.48
C VAL A 234 -0.98 14.34 -19.02
N PHE A 235 -1.76 13.69 -18.15
CA PHE A 235 -2.72 12.66 -18.55
C PHE A 235 -3.73 13.21 -19.59
N LEU A 236 -4.37 14.34 -19.31
CA LEU A 236 -5.37 14.95 -20.21
C LEU A 236 -4.80 15.37 -21.57
N PHE A 237 -3.53 15.83 -21.59
CA PHE A 237 -2.87 16.22 -22.85
C PHE A 237 -2.43 15.03 -23.69
N LYS A 238 -2.02 13.92 -23.06
CA LYS A 238 -1.41 12.78 -23.76
C LYS A 238 -2.36 11.64 -24.02
N VAL A 239 -3.26 11.32 -23.05
CA VAL A 239 -4.16 10.17 -23.15
C VAL A 239 -5.43 10.51 -23.92
N ARG A 240 -5.69 9.73 -24.96
CA ARG A 240 -6.88 9.84 -25.83
C ARG A 240 -7.69 8.55 -25.66
N GLU A 241 -8.38 8.40 -24.50
CA GLU A 241 -9.09 7.15 -24.13
C GLU A 241 -9.93 6.59 -25.27
N VAL A 242 -10.82 7.42 -25.87
CA VAL A 242 -11.75 6.97 -26.93
C VAL A 242 -11.01 6.41 -28.15
N ARG A 243 -9.96 7.12 -28.58
CA ARG A 243 -9.16 6.68 -29.73
C ARG A 243 -8.37 5.42 -29.43
N TRP A 244 -7.70 5.38 -28.29
CA TRP A 244 -6.89 4.23 -27.90
C TRP A 244 -7.71 2.97 -27.65
N ALA A 245 -8.93 3.11 -27.12
CA ALA A 245 -9.87 2.00 -26.99
C ALA A 245 -10.30 1.46 -28.36
N ALA A 246 -10.62 2.34 -29.32
CA ALA A 246 -10.95 1.94 -30.68
C ALA A 246 -9.77 1.30 -31.41
N ASP A 247 -8.57 1.85 -31.26
CA ASP A 247 -7.33 1.27 -31.82
C ASP A 247 -7.07 -0.14 -31.25
N MET A 248 -7.30 -0.34 -29.93
CA MET A 248 -7.17 -1.63 -29.25
C MET A 248 -8.21 -2.65 -29.78
N GLU A 249 -9.47 -2.23 -29.95
CA GLU A 249 -10.52 -3.11 -30.50
C GLU A 249 -10.19 -3.52 -31.95
N ALA A 250 -9.77 -2.58 -32.80
CA ALA A 250 -9.38 -2.85 -34.17
C ALA A 250 -8.18 -3.81 -34.24
N GLU A 251 -7.17 -3.62 -33.40
CA GLU A 251 -6.00 -4.50 -33.35
C GLU A 251 -6.36 -5.88 -32.79
N SER A 252 -7.22 -5.96 -31.78
CA SER A 252 -7.73 -7.24 -31.26
C SER A 252 -8.48 -8.04 -32.33
N ALA A 253 -9.29 -7.36 -33.14
CA ALA A 253 -10.01 -7.97 -34.27
C ALA A 253 -9.04 -8.43 -35.35
N ARG A 254 -8.03 -7.62 -35.71
CA ARG A 254 -6.99 -7.97 -36.70
C ARG A 254 -6.21 -9.21 -36.29
N LEU A 255 -5.88 -9.34 -35.00
CA LEU A 255 -5.13 -10.46 -34.46
C LEU A 255 -6.00 -11.69 -34.14
N GLY A 256 -7.32 -11.61 -34.39
CA GLY A 256 -8.25 -12.70 -34.14
C GLY A 256 -8.40 -13.06 -32.66
N LEU A 257 -8.04 -12.14 -31.74
CA LEU A 257 -8.13 -12.35 -30.29
C LEU A 257 -9.56 -12.35 -29.78
N ASP A 258 -10.51 -11.84 -30.57
CA ASP A 258 -11.93 -11.84 -30.29
C ASP A 258 -12.66 -13.06 -30.84
N ARG A 259 -11.96 -13.89 -31.66
CA ARG A 259 -12.56 -15.05 -32.35
C ARG A 259 -12.81 -16.28 -31.47
N GLU A 260 -12.48 -16.28 -30.19
CA GLU A 260 -12.83 -17.38 -29.29
C GLU A 260 -14.33 -17.44 -28.95
N GLU A 261 -15.15 -16.46 -29.39
CA GLU A 261 -16.62 -16.50 -29.32
C GLU A 261 -17.18 -16.39 -30.74
N GLY A 262 -17.43 -17.57 -31.31
CA GLY A 262 -17.85 -17.76 -32.68
C GLY A 262 -18.86 -16.77 -33.24
N ASP A 263 -18.72 -16.48 -34.51
CA ASP A 263 -19.60 -15.85 -35.50
C ASP A 263 -21.11 -15.82 -35.09
N LYS A 264 -21.48 -14.89 -34.21
CA LYS A 264 -22.89 -14.53 -34.00
C LYS A 264 -23.04 -13.03 -33.73
N PRO A 265 -24.00 -12.35 -34.41
CA PRO A 265 -24.22 -10.92 -34.18
C PRO A 265 -24.66 -10.69 -32.75
N ALA A 266 -24.10 -9.64 -32.12
CA ALA A 266 -24.42 -9.05 -30.80
C ALA A 266 -25.31 -9.89 -29.87
N ALA A 267 -24.80 -11.05 -29.45
CA ALA A 267 -25.49 -11.86 -28.46
C ALA A 267 -25.43 -11.15 -27.09
N PRO A 268 -26.48 -11.21 -26.27
CA PRO A 268 -26.45 -10.63 -24.94
C PRO A 268 -25.24 -11.18 -24.16
N VAL A 269 -24.56 -10.29 -23.44
CA VAL A 269 -23.33 -10.60 -22.65
C VAL A 269 -23.51 -11.92 -21.91
N ARG A 270 -22.87 -12.97 -22.40
CA ARG A 270 -23.00 -14.31 -21.83
C ARG A 270 -22.51 -14.29 -20.38
N ALA A 271 -23.37 -14.71 -19.47
CA ALA A 271 -22.97 -14.88 -18.08
C ALA A 271 -21.81 -15.90 -17.96
N LEU A 272 -20.91 -15.67 -17.01
CA LEU A 272 -19.82 -16.62 -16.71
C LEU A 272 -20.38 -18.03 -16.48
N THR A 273 -19.74 -19.01 -17.05
CA THR A 273 -19.99 -20.43 -16.78
C THR A 273 -19.70 -20.75 -15.31
N ARG A 274 -20.19 -21.88 -14.81
CA ARG A 274 -19.86 -22.35 -13.44
C ARG A 274 -18.35 -22.50 -13.24
N GLY A 275 -17.61 -22.99 -14.24
CA GLY A 275 -16.15 -23.15 -14.18
C GLY A 275 -15.41 -21.81 -14.13
N GLU A 276 -15.85 -20.81 -14.89
CA GLU A 276 -15.28 -19.45 -14.90
C GLU A 276 -15.57 -18.73 -13.57
N LYS A 277 -16.78 -18.87 -13.03
CA LYS A 277 -17.12 -18.32 -11.69
C LYS A 277 -16.25 -18.94 -10.59
N LEU A 278 -16.06 -20.26 -10.65
CA LEU A 278 -15.17 -20.94 -9.70
C LEU A 278 -13.73 -20.48 -9.85
N SER A 279 -13.22 -20.34 -11.08
CA SER A 279 -11.88 -19.79 -11.32
C SER A 279 -11.72 -18.36 -10.80
N LEU A 280 -12.72 -17.49 -11.02
CA LEU A 280 -12.72 -16.14 -10.47
C LEU A 280 -12.67 -16.16 -8.94
N LEU A 281 -13.51 -16.96 -8.29
CA LEU A 281 -13.53 -17.09 -6.84
C LEU A 281 -12.19 -17.60 -6.31
N LEU A 282 -11.58 -18.60 -6.94
CA LEU A 282 -10.28 -19.14 -6.56
C LEU A 282 -9.15 -18.12 -6.74
N ILE A 283 -9.17 -17.32 -7.84
CA ILE A 283 -8.19 -16.24 -8.04
C ILE A 283 -8.35 -15.18 -6.93
N LEU A 284 -9.58 -14.73 -6.65
CA LEU A 284 -9.82 -13.73 -5.60
C LEU A 284 -9.46 -14.26 -4.21
N ALA A 285 -9.73 -15.53 -3.92
CA ALA A 285 -9.28 -16.18 -2.68
C ALA A 285 -7.74 -16.22 -2.60
N SER A 286 -7.06 -16.56 -3.70
CA SER A 286 -5.60 -16.51 -3.78
C SER A 286 -5.08 -15.10 -3.50
N VAL A 287 -5.72 -14.05 -4.08
CA VAL A 287 -5.40 -12.65 -3.80
C VAL A 287 -5.49 -12.36 -2.30
N VAL A 288 -6.59 -12.75 -1.66
CA VAL A 288 -6.74 -12.56 -0.20
C VAL A 288 -5.59 -13.23 0.55
N PHE A 289 -5.30 -14.48 0.24
CA PHE A 289 -4.31 -15.25 1.00
C PHE A 289 -2.87 -14.74 0.83
N TRP A 290 -2.39 -14.45 -0.38
CA TRP A 290 -1.03 -13.90 -0.49
C TRP A 290 -0.92 -12.48 0.05
N PHE A 291 -1.98 -11.66 -0.03
CA PHE A 291 -2.00 -10.36 0.64
C PHE A 291 -1.99 -10.50 2.17
N MET A 292 -2.69 -11.50 2.73
CA MET A 292 -2.63 -11.78 4.17
C MET A 292 -1.23 -12.17 4.63
N GLY A 293 -0.56 -13.05 3.90
CA GLY A 293 0.83 -13.42 4.21
C GLY A 293 1.79 -12.25 4.09
N TYR A 294 1.78 -11.54 2.97
CA TYR A 294 2.69 -10.44 2.71
C TYR A 294 2.48 -9.24 3.65
N ASN A 295 1.22 -8.84 3.87
CA ASN A 295 0.91 -7.69 4.72
C ASN A 295 1.20 -7.95 6.21
N ALA A 296 1.09 -9.19 6.68
CA ALA A 296 1.50 -9.52 8.05
C ALA A 296 2.98 -9.19 8.24
N VAL A 297 3.84 -9.65 7.32
CA VAL A 297 5.27 -9.38 7.38
C VAL A 297 5.56 -7.88 7.24
N THR A 298 5.07 -7.23 6.18
CA THR A 298 5.40 -5.81 5.92
C THR A 298 4.91 -4.85 6.99
N SER A 299 3.82 -5.18 7.70
CA SER A 299 3.28 -4.33 8.77
C SER A 299 3.91 -4.54 10.14
N LYS A 300 4.47 -5.72 10.40
CA LYS A 300 4.99 -6.10 11.72
C LYS A 300 6.49 -6.36 11.75
N TYR A 301 7.14 -6.46 10.60
CA TYR A 301 8.54 -6.82 10.51
C TYR A 301 9.47 -5.82 11.21
N SER A 302 9.18 -4.52 11.18
CA SER A 302 10.02 -3.53 11.85
C SER A 302 10.13 -3.81 13.36
N VAL A 303 9.01 -4.09 14.01
CA VAL A 303 8.98 -4.46 15.43
C VAL A 303 9.61 -5.82 15.64
N TYR A 304 9.29 -6.82 14.80
CA TYR A 304 9.87 -8.17 14.89
C TYR A 304 11.40 -8.15 14.76
N ALA A 305 11.93 -7.40 13.81
CA ALA A 305 13.37 -7.30 13.57
C ALA A 305 14.11 -6.68 14.76
N SER A 306 13.55 -5.63 15.37
CA SER A 306 14.16 -4.96 16.52
C SER A 306 14.00 -5.73 17.82
N THR A 307 12.81 -6.35 18.07
CA THR A 307 12.54 -7.01 19.37
C THR A 307 12.92 -8.49 19.41
N VAL A 308 12.80 -9.22 18.27
CA VAL A 308 13.03 -10.67 18.21
C VAL A 308 14.40 -11.01 17.61
N LEU A 309 14.78 -10.35 16.51
CA LEU A 309 16.04 -10.65 15.81
C LEU A 309 17.21 -9.76 16.21
N ASN A 310 16.93 -8.60 16.79
CA ASN A 310 17.90 -7.56 17.12
C ASN A 310 18.75 -7.13 15.90
N VAL A 311 18.07 -6.88 14.74
CA VAL A 311 18.70 -6.44 13.49
C VAL A 311 18.03 -5.19 12.94
N ASP A 312 18.77 -4.41 12.14
CA ASP A 312 18.19 -3.27 11.41
C ASP A 312 17.20 -3.74 10.34
N TYR A 313 15.95 -3.28 10.45
CA TYR A 313 14.89 -3.59 9.50
C TYR A 313 14.92 -2.73 8.23
N ASN A 314 15.50 -1.51 8.30
CA ASN A 314 15.44 -0.55 7.20
C ASN A 314 16.17 -1.07 5.97
N THR A 315 17.39 -1.55 6.16
CA THR A 315 18.22 -2.12 5.09
C THR A 315 17.52 -3.32 4.44
N THR A 316 16.93 -4.20 5.24
CA THR A 316 16.22 -5.39 4.77
C THR A 316 15.00 -5.02 3.92
N LEU A 317 14.19 -4.07 4.37
CA LEU A 317 13.01 -3.60 3.62
C LEU A 317 13.40 -2.84 2.35
N LEU A 318 14.47 -2.05 2.39
CA LEU A 318 14.99 -1.34 1.21
C LEU A 318 15.46 -2.32 0.13
N ILE A 319 16.16 -3.38 0.51
CA ILE A 319 16.62 -4.44 -0.40
C ILE A 319 15.41 -5.16 -1.02
N ALA A 320 14.38 -5.48 -0.24
CA ALA A 320 13.15 -6.08 -0.75
C ALA A 320 12.47 -5.21 -1.81
N GLN A 321 12.35 -3.91 -1.55
CA GLN A 321 11.76 -2.94 -2.48
C GLN A 321 12.61 -2.79 -3.74
N GLY A 322 13.92 -2.69 -3.61
CA GLY A 322 14.85 -2.61 -4.73
C GLY A 322 14.78 -3.84 -5.63
N ALA A 323 14.75 -5.04 -5.05
CA ALA A 323 14.59 -6.30 -5.76
C ALA A 323 13.23 -6.39 -6.49
N ALA A 324 12.14 -5.95 -5.86
CA ALA A 324 10.82 -5.88 -6.49
C ALA A 324 10.81 -4.95 -7.71
N ILE A 325 11.40 -3.76 -7.58
CA ILE A 325 11.52 -2.77 -8.67
C ILE A 325 12.29 -3.37 -9.84
N ALA A 326 13.45 -3.97 -9.58
CA ALA A 326 14.28 -4.61 -10.61
C ALA A 326 13.56 -5.77 -11.31
N ALA A 327 12.69 -6.48 -10.59
CA ALA A 327 11.94 -7.63 -11.11
C ALA A 327 10.74 -7.25 -11.99
N TYR A 328 10.11 -6.07 -11.81
CA TYR A 328 8.85 -5.74 -12.49
C TYR A 328 8.92 -5.87 -14.01
N LEU A 329 9.93 -5.27 -14.66
CA LEU A 329 10.06 -5.32 -16.13
C LEU A 329 10.42 -6.71 -16.65
N PRO A 330 11.45 -7.40 -16.13
CA PRO A 330 11.77 -8.78 -16.55
C PRO A 330 10.59 -9.74 -16.37
N VAL A 331 9.87 -9.64 -15.25
CA VAL A 331 8.68 -10.45 -14.98
C VAL A 331 7.58 -10.17 -16.00
N GLY A 332 7.33 -8.90 -16.34
CA GLY A 332 6.35 -8.54 -17.37
C GLY A 332 6.66 -9.18 -18.73
N LEU A 333 7.94 -9.21 -19.13
CA LEU A 333 8.41 -9.85 -20.36
C LEU A 333 8.27 -11.37 -20.29
N LEU A 334 8.68 -12.00 -19.19
CA LEU A 334 8.58 -13.44 -18.99
C LEU A 334 7.14 -13.92 -18.97
N SER A 335 6.24 -13.14 -18.37
CA SER A 335 4.81 -13.44 -18.29
C SER A 335 4.15 -13.56 -19.64
N ALA A 336 4.61 -12.79 -20.62
CA ALA A 336 4.14 -12.85 -21.99
C ALA A 336 4.49 -14.18 -22.68
N LYS A 337 5.58 -14.84 -22.26
CA LYS A 337 6.05 -16.12 -22.84
C LYS A 337 5.54 -17.35 -22.07
N LEU A 338 5.54 -17.30 -20.74
CA LEU A 338 5.25 -18.46 -19.88
C LEU A 338 3.77 -18.59 -19.48
N GLY A 339 2.99 -17.51 -19.63
CA GLY A 339 1.62 -17.44 -19.15
C GLY A 339 1.53 -16.95 -17.69
N ARG A 340 0.39 -16.30 -17.37
CA ARG A 340 0.19 -15.63 -16.08
C ARG A 340 0.09 -16.59 -14.92
N LYS A 341 -0.66 -17.69 -15.07
CA LYS A 341 -0.85 -18.68 -14.02
C LYS A 341 0.47 -19.28 -13.55
N LYS A 342 1.34 -19.70 -14.49
CA LYS A 342 2.65 -20.27 -14.14
C LYS A 342 3.53 -19.27 -13.42
N MET A 343 3.53 -18.02 -13.88
CA MET A 343 4.28 -16.95 -13.23
C MET A 343 3.78 -16.67 -11.81
N ILE A 344 2.46 -16.59 -11.60
CA ILE A 344 1.89 -16.42 -10.24
C ILE A 344 2.28 -17.58 -9.34
N LEU A 345 2.12 -18.83 -9.79
CA LEU A 345 2.52 -20.01 -9.00
C LEU A 345 4.00 -19.97 -8.63
N GLY A 346 4.89 -19.63 -9.59
CA GLY A 346 6.31 -19.44 -9.32
C GLY A 346 6.58 -18.34 -8.30
N GLY A 347 5.94 -17.18 -8.45
CA GLY A 347 6.03 -16.07 -7.49
C GLY A 347 5.55 -16.43 -6.09
N VAL A 348 4.45 -17.19 -5.98
CA VAL A 348 3.92 -17.67 -4.68
C VAL A 348 4.87 -18.67 -4.04
N VAL A 349 5.49 -19.56 -4.82
CA VAL A 349 6.51 -20.50 -4.30
C VAL A 349 7.73 -19.74 -3.79
N ILE A 350 8.25 -18.77 -4.55
CA ILE A 350 9.40 -17.95 -4.12
C ILE A 350 9.06 -17.19 -2.82
N LEU A 351 7.90 -16.52 -2.76
CA LEU A 351 7.46 -15.78 -1.60
C LEU A 351 7.26 -16.69 -0.37
N GLY A 352 6.60 -17.84 -0.57
CA GLY A 352 6.37 -18.82 0.49
C GLY A 352 7.66 -19.43 1.02
N ALA A 353 8.60 -19.78 0.14
CA ALA A 353 9.91 -20.28 0.53
C ALA A 353 10.70 -19.23 1.32
N SER A 354 10.67 -17.97 0.88
CA SER A 354 11.33 -16.87 1.61
C SER A 354 10.81 -16.76 3.06
N PHE A 355 9.49 -16.77 3.26
CA PHE A 355 8.91 -16.69 4.60
C PHE A 355 9.11 -17.99 5.39
N PHE A 356 9.04 -19.15 4.75
CA PHE A 356 9.31 -20.42 5.39
C PHE A 356 10.74 -20.47 5.94
N PHE A 357 11.74 -20.14 5.16
CA PHE A 357 13.13 -20.11 5.62
C PHE A 357 13.39 -19.01 6.66
N ALA A 358 12.74 -17.84 6.54
CA ALA A 358 12.82 -16.80 7.56
C ALA A 358 12.28 -17.25 8.94
N SER A 359 11.36 -18.21 8.98
CA SER A 359 10.80 -18.73 10.22
C SER A 359 11.79 -19.51 11.10
N PHE A 360 12.90 -19.94 10.53
CA PHE A 360 13.97 -20.65 11.29
C PHE A 360 14.98 -19.69 11.92
N LEU A 361 14.94 -18.41 11.60
CA LEU A 361 15.82 -17.40 12.21
C LEU A 361 15.23 -16.93 13.55
N SER A 362 16.07 -16.92 14.57
CA SER A 362 15.70 -16.53 15.93
C SER A 362 16.74 -15.55 16.52
N ALA A 363 16.49 -15.07 17.74
CA ALA A 363 17.46 -14.28 18.49
C ALA A 363 18.81 -14.99 18.64
N ASP A 364 18.74 -16.32 18.88
CA ASP A 364 19.93 -17.17 19.13
C ASP A 364 20.72 -17.48 17.85
N SER A 365 20.21 -17.14 16.67
CA SER A 365 20.95 -17.34 15.41
C SER A 365 22.19 -16.44 15.37
N PRO A 366 23.33 -16.92 14.81
CA PRO A 366 24.54 -16.10 14.69
C PRO A 366 24.25 -14.78 13.96
N GLU A 367 24.82 -13.69 14.47
CA GLU A 367 24.56 -12.34 13.94
C GLU A 367 24.89 -12.25 12.44
N THR A 368 26.03 -12.80 12.03
CA THR A 368 26.44 -12.85 10.62
C THR A 368 25.40 -13.56 9.74
N VAL A 369 24.77 -14.62 10.24
CA VAL A 369 23.73 -15.36 9.52
C VAL A 369 22.48 -14.49 9.36
N LYS A 370 22.05 -13.81 10.41
CA LYS A 370 20.89 -12.90 10.36
C LYS A 370 21.13 -11.75 9.40
N GLN A 371 22.30 -11.10 9.46
CA GLN A 371 22.66 -9.95 8.62
C GLN A 371 22.80 -10.29 7.14
N ILE A 372 23.11 -11.52 6.76
CA ILE A 372 23.22 -11.96 5.36
C ILE A 372 21.91 -12.57 4.87
N LEU A 373 21.33 -13.48 5.65
CA LEU A 373 20.21 -14.31 5.20
C LEU A 373 18.89 -13.53 5.18
N MET A 374 18.62 -12.63 6.15
CA MET A 374 17.40 -11.83 6.13
C MET A 374 17.29 -10.92 4.90
N PRO A 375 18.29 -10.11 4.54
CA PRO A 375 18.25 -9.32 3.31
C PRO A 375 18.07 -10.18 2.04
N LEU A 376 18.73 -11.34 1.97
CA LEU A 376 18.59 -12.26 0.84
C LEU A 376 17.18 -12.82 0.72
N LEU A 377 16.59 -13.28 1.84
CA LEU A 377 15.20 -13.78 1.87
C LEU A 377 14.19 -12.69 1.54
N PHE A 378 14.43 -11.46 1.97
CA PHE A 378 13.57 -10.33 1.63
C PHE A 378 13.74 -9.87 0.18
N ALA A 379 14.95 -9.96 -0.39
CA ALA A 379 15.16 -9.74 -1.82
C ALA A 379 14.35 -10.75 -2.66
N THR A 380 14.44 -12.04 -2.32
CA THR A 380 13.66 -13.10 -2.99
C THR A 380 12.16 -12.93 -2.77
N ALA A 381 11.72 -12.54 -1.57
CA ALA A 381 10.33 -12.21 -1.28
C ALA A 381 9.83 -11.03 -2.14
N GLY A 382 10.67 -9.99 -2.33
CA GLY A 382 10.39 -8.86 -3.21
C GLY A 382 10.19 -9.28 -4.67
N ILE A 383 11.06 -10.15 -5.19
CA ILE A 383 10.92 -10.74 -6.53
C ILE A 383 9.63 -11.56 -6.65
N GLY A 384 9.34 -12.41 -5.67
CA GLY A 384 8.11 -13.20 -5.61
C GLY A 384 6.87 -12.32 -5.62
N TRP A 385 6.86 -11.28 -4.80
CA TRP A 385 5.79 -10.28 -4.74
C TRP A 385 5.58 -9.55 -6.06
N ALA A 386 6.65 -9.07 -6.71
CA ALA A 386 6.59 -8.44 -8.02
C ALA A 386 6.00 -9.39 -9.07
N THR A 387 6.42 -10.66 -9.06
CA THR A 387 5.95 -11.70 -9.98
C THR A 387 4.45 -11.95 -9.85
N ILE A 388 3.93 -11.97 -8.62
CA ILE A 388 2.51 -12.10 -8.33
C ILE A 388 1.74 -10.87 -8.83
N ASN A 389 2.17 -9.66 -8.45
CA ASN A 389 1.43 -8.43 -8.72
C ASN A 389 1.33 -8.09 -10.21
N VAL A 390 2.39 -8.34 -11.00
CA VAL A 390 2.38 -8.11 -12.45
C VAL A 390 1.29 -8.92 -13.15
N ASN A 391 0.98 -10.11 -12.65
CA ASN A 391 0.13 -11.09 -13.32
C ASN A 391 -1.27 -11.23 -12.74
N SER A 392 -1.45 -10.96 -11.45
CA SER A 392 -2.70 -11.25 -10.73
C SER A 392 -3.88 -10.39 -11.21
N TYR A 393 -3.68 -9.09 -11.32
CA TYR A 393 -4.73 -8.18 -11.80
C TYR A 393 -5.13 -8.48 -13.26
N PRO A 394 -4.20 -8.58 -14.23
CA PRO A 394 -4.56 -8.95 -15.60
C PRO A 394 -5.32 -10.29 -15.70
N MET A 395 -5.01 -11.26 -14.84
CA MET A 395 -5.69 -12.55 -14.83
C MET A 395 -7.16 -12.45 -14.39
N VAL A 396 -7.46 -11.56 -13.44
CA VAL A 396 -8.86 -11.30 -13.02
C VAL A 396 -9.63 -10.60 -14.13
N VAL A 397 -9.02 -9.60 -14.77
CA VAL A 397 -9.67 -8.81 -15.84
C VAL A 397 -9.86 -9.62 -17.11
N GLU A 398 -9.06 -10.66 -17.33
CA GLU A 398 -9.21 -11.58 -18.48
C GLU A 398 -10.57 -12.29 -18.48
N LEU A 399 -11.13 -12.52 -17.29
CA LEU A 399 -12.48 -13.09 -17.12
C LEU A 399 -13.60 -12.07 -17.33
N SER A 400 -13.28 -10.77 -17.52
CA SER A 400 -14.31 -9.76 -17.81
C SER A 400 -14.81 -9.90 -19.25
N ARG A 401 -16.11 -9.72 -19.45
CA ARG A 401 -16.78 -9.79 -20.75
C ARG A 401 -17.68 -8.57 -20.95
N GLY A 402 -17.85 -8.15 -22.20
CA GLY A 402 -18.84 -7.14 -22.55
C GLY A 402 -18.66 -5.79 -21.84
N GLY A 403 -17.43 -5.31 -21.68
CA GLY A 403 -17.16 -3.99 -21.11
C GLY A 403 -17.20 -3.89 -19.58
N ASN A 404 -17.30 -5.01 -18.85
CA ASN A 404 -17.37 -5.03 -17.37
C ASN A 404 -16.01 -4.99 -16.66
N VAL A 405 -14.98 -4.45 -17.30
CA VAL A 405 -13.60 -4.41 -16.75
C VAL A 405 -13.53 -3.71 -15.39
N GLY A 406 -14.24 -2.59 -15.24
CA GLY A 406 -14.26 -1.84 -13.98
C GLY A 406 -14.84 -2.63 -12.81
N LYS A 407 -15.87 -3.45 -13.06
CA LYS A 407 -16.46 -4.35 -12.05
C LYS A 407 -15.42 -5.38 -11.56
N TYR A 408 -14.68 -6.01 -12.47
CA TYR A 408 -13.66 -7.01 -12.13
C TYR A 408 -12.43 -6.37 -11.48
N THR A 409 -12.06 -5.17 -11.91
CA THR A 409 -11.08 -4.33 -11.22
C THR A 409 -11.50 -4.06 -9.77
N GLY A 410 -12.78 -3.72 -9.57
CA GLY A 410 -13.36 -3.56 -8.25
C GLY A 410 -13.26 -4.82 -7.39
N PHE A 411 -13.59 -6.00 -7.94
CA PHE A 411 -13.47 -7.27 -7.22
C PHE A 411 -12.03 -7.57 -6.80
N TYR A 412 -11.04 -7.34 -7.67
CA TYR A 412 -9.64 -7.51 -7.34
C TYR A 412 -9.22 -6.61 -6.17
N TYR A 413 -9.56 -5.33 -6.23
CA TYR A 413 -9.23 -4.40 -5.15
C TYR A 413 -10.01 -4.68 -3.87
N THR A 414 -11.26 -5.10 -3.96
CA THR A 414 -12.03 -5.53 -2.78
C THR A 414 -11.34 -6.69 -2.08
N ALA A 415 -10.93 -7.72 -2.82
CA ALA A 415 -10.21 -8.87 -2.25
C ALA A 415 -8.89 -8.45 -1.58
N SER A 416 -8.07 -7.64 -2.26
CA SER A 416 -6.79 -7.17 -1.71
C SER A 416 -6.97 -6.26 -0.50
N MET A 417 -7.97 -5.36 -0.51
CA MET A 417 -8.25 -4.46 0.60
C MET A 417 -8.87 -5.18 1.80
N ALA A 418 -9.72 -6.20 1.56
CA ALA A 418 -10.24 -7.06 2.63
C ALA A 418 -9.08 -7.73 3.39
N ALA A 419 -8.11 -8.30 2.66
CA ALA A 419 -6.92 -8.85 3.27
C ALA A 419 -6.14 -7.80 4.07
N GLN A 420 -5.95 -6.59 3.54
CA GLN A 420 -5.22 -5.51 4.23
C GLN A 420 -5.92 -5.01 5.51
N VAL A 421 -7.26 -5.12 5.59
CA VAL A 421 -8.03 -4.78 6.80
C VAL A 421 -7.94 -5.91 7.84
N VAL A 422 -8.11 -7.15 7.40
CA VAL A 422 -8.17 -8.31 8.30
C VAL A 422 -6.78 -8.69 8.83
N THR A 423 -5.74 -8.57 8.02
CA THR A 423 -4.40 -9.04 8.36
C THR A 423 -3.81 -8.41 9.62
N PRO A 424 -3.80 -7.06 9.82
CA PRO A 424 -3.23 -6.48 11.04
C PRO A 424 -3.93 -6.95 12.31
N ILE A 425 -5.25 -7.16 12.24
CA ILE A 425 -6.05 -7.65 13.37
C ILE A 425 -5.68 -9.10 13.65
N LEU A 426 -5.78 -9.96 12.63
CA LEU A 426 -5.57 -11.39 12.80
C LEU A 426 -4.11 -11.71 13.14
N SER A 427 -3.14 -11.12 12.44
CA SER A 427 -1.72 -11.32 12.76
C SER A 427 -1.37 -10.74 14.13
N GLY A 428 -1.94 -9.60 14.51
CA GLY A 428 -1.76 -9.02 15.85
C GLY A 428 -2.20 -9.98 16.94
N LEU A 429 -3.40 -10.58 16.83
CA LEU A 429 -3.87 -11.57 17.78
C LEU A 429 -2.91 -12.75 17.94
N PHE A 430 -2.37 -13.28 16.84
CA PHE A 430 -1.38 -14.37 16.92
C PHE A 430 -0.07 -13.92 17.56
N LEU A 431 0.40 -12.71 17.27
CA LEU A 431 1.63 -12.18 17.84
C LEU A 431 1.50 -11.90 19.34
N ASP A 432 0.37 -11.34 19.77
CA ASP A 432 0.15 -10.91 21.16
C ASP A 432 -0.23 -12.10 22.07
N TYR A 433 -1.08 -13.04 21.58
CA TYR A 433 -1.58 -14.14 22.40
C TYR A 433 -0.82 -15.46 22.27
N VAL A 434 -0.05 -15.66 21.18
CA VAL A 434 0.71 -16.90 20.97
C VAL A 434 2.20 -16.64 21.10
N SER A 435 2.81 -15.94 20.16
CA SER A 435 4.22 -15.54 20.19
C SER A 435 4.57 -14.66 19.00
N TRP A 436 5.51 -13.74 19.18
CA TRP A 436 6.11 -12.99 18.08
C TRP A 436 6.78 -13.89 17.03
N ARG A 437 7.27 -15.06 17.42
CA ARG A 437 7.83 -16.05 16.47
C ARG A 437 6.82 -16.61 15.46
N THR A 438 5.52 -16.35 15.64
CA THR A 438 4.47 -16.82 14.71
C THR A 438 4.37 -16.00 13.42
N LEU A 439 5.05 -14.85 13.31
CA LEU A 439 4.95 -13.94 12.16
C LEU A 439 5.22 -14.63 10.81
N PHE A 440 6.39 -15.23 10.67
CA PHE A 440 6.78 -15.91 9.42
C PHE A 440 6.03 -17.23 9.17
N PRO A 441 5.80 -18.10 10.16
CA PRO A 441 4.92 -19.25 10.00
C PRO A 441 3.51 -18.88 9.54
N TYR A 442 2.89 -17.84 10.14
CA TYR A 442 1.62 -17.30 9.70
C TYR A 442 1.67 -16.93 8.21
N ALA A 443 2.66 -16.13 7.81
CA ALA A 443 2.80 -15.68 6.43
C ALA A 443 3.00 -16.85 5.46
N ALA A 444 3.84 -17.82 5.81
CA ALA A 444 4.10 -19.01 4.99
C ALA A 444 2.85 -19.87 4.79
N ILE A 445 2.03 -20.06 5.84
CA ILE A 445 0.76 -20.82 5.77
C ILE A 445 -0.21 -20.13 4.82
N PHE A 446 -0.42 -18.80 4.94
CA PHE A 446 -1.34 -18.08 4.05
C PHE A 446 -0.85 -18.07 2.60
N VAL A 447 0.45 -17.97 2.36
CA VAL A 447 1.02 -18.07 1.02
C VAL A 447 0.87 -19.49 0.45
N ALA A 448 1.00 -20.53 1.28
CA ALA A 448 0.72 -21.90 0.87
C ALA A 448 -0.76 -22.12 0.50
N LEU A 449 -1.70 -21.54 1.25
CA LEU A 449 -3.12 -21.53 0.89
C LEU A 449 -3.38 -20.81 -0.44
N ALA A 450 -2.65 -19.71 -0.71
CA ALA A 450 -2.71 -19.02 -2.00
C ALA A 450 -2.20 -19.92 -3.14
N PHE A 451 -1.14 -20.68 -2.92
CA PHE A 451 -0.67 -21.66 -3.90
C PHE A 451 -1.76 -22.72 -4.20
N LEU A 452 -2.36 -23.29 -3.17
CA LEU A 452 -3.40 -24.32 -3.30
C LEU A 452 -4.60 -23.78 -4.10
N THR A 453 -5.13 -22.62 -3.76
CA THR A 453 -6.28 -22.04 -4.48
C THR A 453 -5.92 -21.70 -5.92
N MET A 454 -4.72 -21.14 -6.17
CA MET A 454 -4.26 -20.78 -7.49
C MET A 454 -4.00 -21.99 -8.39
N PHE A 455 -3.55 -23.10 -7.80
CA PHE A 455 -3.29 -24.35 -8.52
C PHE A 455 -4.54 -24.88 -9.24
N PHE A 456 -5.70 -24.81 -8.59
CA PHE A 456 -6.97 -25.28 -9.14
C PHE A 456 -7.64 -24.32 -10.13
N VAL A 457 -7.12 -23.13 -10.33
CA VAL A 457 -7.64 -22.17 -11.34
C VAL A 457 -7.44 -22.74 -12.74
N ARG A 458 -8.48 -22.69 -13.57
CA ARG A 458 -8.46 -23.22 -14.97
C ARG A 458 -8.70 -22.16 -16.05
N HIS A 459 -9.18 -20.96 -15.68
CA HIS A 459 -9.57 -19.89 -16.59
C HIS A 459 -8.88 -18.57 -16.20
N GLY A 460 -8.76 -17.64 -17.14
CA GLY A 460 -8.17 -16.32 -16.89
C GLY A 460 -6.68 -16.21 -17.30
N ASP A 461 -6.12 -17.25 -17.93
CA ASP A 461 -4.76 -17.23 -18.46
C ASP A 461 -4.78 -17.09 -19.99
N ALA A 462 -4.05 -16.14 -20.55
CA ALA A 462 -3.90 -15.99 -21.99
C ALA A 462 -3.00 -17.11 -22.53
N LYS A 463 -3.36 -17.68 -23.68
CA LYS A 463 -2.59 -18.77 -24.28
C LYS A 463 -1.21 -18.26 -24.75
N PRO A 464 -0.08 -18.95 -24.40
CA PRO A 464 1.26 -18.51 -24.78
C PRO A 464 1.48 -18.38 -26.30
N GLU A 465 0.87 -19.25 -27.10
CA GLU A 465 0.98 -19.25 -28.56
C GLU A 465 0.41 -17.98 -29.20
N ALA A 466 -0.74 -17.50 -28.71
CA ALA A 466 -1.32 -16.23 -29.16
C ALA A 466 -0.43 -15.03 -28.79
N MET A 467 0.31 -15.12 -27.68
CA MET A 467 1.22 -14.06 -27.25
C MET A 467 2.50 -13.98 -28.11
N ALA A 468 3.06 -15.11 -28.54
CA ALA A 468 4.24 -15.14 -29.41
C ALA A 468 3.94 -14.45 -30.75
N THR A 469 2.81 -14.80 -31.40
CA THR A 469 2.38 -14.22 -32.66
C THR A 469 2.15 -12.71 -32.60
N VAL A 470 1.55 -12.21 -31.49
CA VAL A 470 1.34 -10.76 -31.30
C VAL A 470 2.64 -10.01 -31.09
N LEU A 471 3.60 -10.62 -30.39
CA LEU A 471 4.91 -9.98 -30.14
C LEU A 471 5.75 -9.90 -31.43
N GLU A 472 5.67 -10.89 -32.31
CA GLU A 472 6.33 -10.88 -33.62
C GLU A 472 5.68 -9.84 -34.53
N GLY A 473 4.34 -9.71 -34.52
CA GLY A 473 3.61 -8.72 -35.31
C GLY A 473 3.83 -7.26 -34.88
N VAL A 474 4.10 -7.00 -33.63
CA VAL A 474 4.38 -5.64 -33.09
C VAL A 474 5.86 -5.28 -33.26
N GLY A 475 6.78 -6.26 -33.23
CA GLY A 475 8.22 -6.05 -33.47
C GLY A 475 8.62 -5.91 -34.92
N GLY A 476 7.74 -6.22 -35.89
CA GLY A 476 7.97 -6.08 -37.29
C GLY A 476 7.39 -4.80 -37.94
N ALA A 477 6.93 -3.85 -37.13
CA ALA A 477 6.34 -2.59 -37.59
C ALA A 477 7.24 -1.35 -37.26
N GLU A 478 8.58 -1.56 -37.17
CA GLU A 478 9.55 -0.46 -37.14
C GLU A 478 10.04 -0.12 -38.55
#